data_085b92df2f978d2bc5f6f31796fffdad
#
_entry.id   085b92df2f978d2bc5f6f31796fffdad
#
_cell.length_a   1.000
_cell.length_b   1.000
_cell.length_c   1.000
_cell.angle_alpha   90.00
_cell.angle_beta   90.00
_cell.angle_gamma   90.00
#
_symmetry.space_group_name_H-M   'P 1'
#
loop_
_entity.id
_entity.type
_entity.pdbx_description
1 polymer ?
#
loop_
_entity_poly.entity_id
_entity_poly.type
_entity_poly.pdbx_seq_one_letter_code
_entity_poly.pdbx_strand_id
1 'polypeptide(L)'
;MKILLIRHGEPDYEEDGLTEKGKREAAFLAGRIAPMQVKDYYVSPLGRAMETAEATLRKAGRKAEVCPWLREFDIPIVEDDGVKRPVPWNWIPRKWLSDPRFFSAEHWSENEVLEKVGVGPAYEEVVSAFDKLLSGHGYRREGTYYRVEEANTDTLVFFTHFGLSCVLMSHLFNCSPMVLWHSLIMAPSSVTTIFTEEREKGIAVFRAASIGDISHLYANGEEPSSAGSFQEVYD
;
A
#
# COMPACT_ATOMS: atom_id res chain seq x y z
N MET A 1 5.95 16.99 -3.51
CA MET A 1 6.27 15.59 -3.92
C MET A 1 4.99 14.83 -4.23
N LYS A 2 5.07 13.81 -5.10
CA LYS A 2 3.98 12.89 -5.42
C LYS A 2 4.42 11.46 -5.13
N ILE A 3 3.56 10.68 -4.48
CA ILE A 3 3.76 9.25 -4.24
C ILE A 3 2.69 8.49 -4.99
N LEU A 4 3.09 7.46 -5.75
CA LEU A 4 2.20 6.48 -6.36
C LEU A 4 2.41 5.14 -5.66
N LEU A 5 1.40 4.65 -4.94
CA LEU A 5 1.36 3.29 -4.42
C LEU A 5 0.61 2.43 -5.43
N ILE A 6 1.26 1.41 -5.95
CA ILE A 6 0.72 0.53 -6.99
C ILE A 6 0.61 -0.87 -6.42
N ARG A 7 -0.62 -1.40 -6.35
CA ARG A 7 -0.84 -2.80 -6.01
C ARG A 7 -0.40 -3.68 -7.19
N HIS A 8 0.22 -4.83 -6.91
CA HIS A 8 0.54 -5.83 -7.94
C HIS A 8 -0.69 -6.20 -8.79
N GLY A 9 -0.48 -6.66 -10.02
CA GLY A 9 -1.52 -7.21 -10.88
C GLY A 9 -2.16 -8.47 -10.30
N GLU A 10 -3.14 -9.06 -11.02
CA GLU A 10 -3.80 -10.29 -10.55
C GLU A 10 -2.77 -11.38 -10.27
N PRO A 11 -2.70 -11.86 -8.99
CA PRO A 11 -1.63 -12.75 -8.56
C PRO A 11 -1.89 -14.20 -8.90
N ASP A 12 -0.84 -14.92 -9.23
CA ASP A 12 -0.70 -16.34 -9.03
C ASP A 12 0.05 -16.56 -7.71
N TYR A 13 -0.66 -17.00 -6.67
CA TYR A 13 -0.06 -17.20 -5.35
C TYR A 13 0.76 -18.48 -5.23
N GLU A 14 0.60 -19.45 -6.15
CA GLU A 14 1.36 -20.70 -6.14
C GLU A 14 2.79 -20.45 -6.62
N GLU A 15 2.93 -19.64 -7.67
CA GLU A 15 4.23 -19.30 -8.27
C GLU A 15 4.82 -17.97 -7.74
N ASP A 16 4.11 -17.27 -6.87
CA ASP A 16 4.39 -15.88 -6.45
C ASP A 16 4.62 -14.94 -7.66
N GLY A 17 3.80 -15.11 -8.68
CA GLY A 17 3.87 -14.36 -9.94
C GLY A 17 2.55 -13.70 -10.31
N LEU A 18 2.36 -13.43 -11.61
CA LEU A 18 1.13 -12.90 -12.17
C LEU A 18 0.43 -13.95 -13.04
N THR A 19 -0.90 -14.00 -12.96
CA THR A 19 -1.70 -14.71 -13.96
C THR A 19 -1.57 -14.05 -15.34
N GLU A 20 -2.06 -14.70 -16.39
CA GLU A 20 -2.13 -14.09 -17.72
C GLU A 20 -2.95 -12.79 -17.74
N LYS A 21 -3.99 -12.70 -16.89
CA LYS A 21 -4.73 -11.46 -16.68
C LYS A 21 -3.87 -10.41 -15.99
N GLY A 22 -3.18 -10.78 -14.92
CA GLY A 22 -2.27 -9.88 -14.20
C GLY A 22 -1.15 -9.32 -15.08
N LYS A 23 -0.64 -10.11 -16.03
CA LYS A 23 0.34 -9.65 -17.03
C LYS A 23 -0.25 -8.60 -17.98
N ARG A 24 -1.53 -8.78 -18.42
CA ARG A 24 -2.21 -7.75 -19.22
C ARG A 24 -2.45 -6.48 -18.41
N GLU A 25 -2.92 -6.61 -17.16
CA GLU A 25 -3.09 -5.47 -16.24
C GLU A 25 -1.79 -4.70 -16.08
N ALA A 26 -0.66 -5.38 -15.85
CA ALA A 26 0.67 -4.77 -15.75
C ALA A 26 1.10 -4.06 -17.05
N ALA A 27 0.75 -4.61 -18.21
CA ALA A 27 1.03 -3.98 -19.50
C ALA A 27 0.22 -2.68 -19.71
N PHE A 28 -1.05 -2.66 -19.33
CA PHE A 28 -1.89 -1.45 -19.37
C PHE A 28 -1.40 -0.40 -18.38
N LEU A 29 -1.06 -0.81 -17.16
CA LEU A 29 -0.44 0.03 -16.15
C LEU A 29 0.86 0.66 -16.66
N ALA A 30 1.71 -0.11 -17.33
CA ALA A 30 2.95 0.39 -17.94
C ALA A 30 2.69 1.47 -19.00
N GLY A 31 1.56 1.39 -19.71
CA GLY A 31 1.11 2.45 -20.63
C GLY A 31 0.85 3.77 -19.93
N ARG A 32 0.34 3.72 -18.71
CA ARG A 32 0.03 4.89 -17.87
C ARG A 32 1.26 5.46 -17.16
N ILE A 33 2.10 4.61 -16.58
CA ILE A 33 3.18 5.04 -15.67
C ILE A 33 4.49 5.35 -16.40
N ALA A 34 4.87 4.56 -17.40
CA ALA A 34 6.15 4.71 -18.07
C ALA A 34 6.38 6.11 -18.75
N PRO A 35 5.34 6.81 -19.27
CA PRO A 35 5.51 8.16 -19.81
C PRO A 35 5.72 9.26 -18.75
N MET A 36 5.50 8.95 -17.45
CA MET A 36 5.64 9.94 -16.38
C MET A 36 7.11 10.24 -16.09
N GLN A 37 7.38 11.49 -15.67
CA GLN A 37 8.67 11.84 -15.09
C GLN A 37 8.72 11.33 -13.66
N VAL A 38 9.35 10.18 -13.46
CA VAL A 38 9.51 9.53 -12.16
C VAL A 38 10.95 9.69 -11.69
N LYS A 39 11.12 10.18 -10.47
CA LYS A 39 12.42 10.33 -9.82
C LYS A 39 13.00 8.96 -9.48
N ASP A 40 12.29 8.19 -8.67
CA ASP A 40 12.73 6.87 -8.23
C ASP A 40 11.58 5.86 -8.20
N TYR A 41 11.94 4.61 -8.47
CA TYR A 41 11.06 3.45 -8.42
C TYR A 41 11.52 2.52 -7.30
N TYR A 42 10.58 2.09 -6.49
CA TYR A 42 10.76 1.12 -5.40
C TYR A 42 9.86 -0.07 -5.62
N VAL A 43 10.32 -1.25 -5.27
CA VAL A 43 9.56 -2.48 -5.49
C VAL A 43 9.69 -3.46 -4.32
N SER A 44 8.60 -4.11 -3.98
CA SER A 44 8.55 -5.26 -3.08
C SER A 44 9.40 -6.41 -3.63
N PRO A 45 10.07 -7.20 -2.77
CA PRO A 45 10.83 -8.38 -3.21
C PRO A 45 9.93 -9.55 -3.66
N LEU A 46 8.60 -9.50 -3.49
CA LEU A 46 7.70 -10.59 -3.88
C LEU A 46 7.49 -10.60 -5.39
N GLY A 47 7.51 -11.80 -5.99
CA GLY A 47 7.53 -12.02 -7.44
C GLY A 47 6.40 -11.31 -8.17
N ARG A 48 5.15 -11.39 -7.68
CA ARG A 48 3.99 -10.72 -8.27
C ARG A 48 4.13 -9.18 -8.36
N ALA A 49 4.81 -8.55 -7.37
CA ALA A 49 5.09 -7.11 -7.42
C ALA A 49 6.24 -6.79 -8.37
N MET A 50 7.26 -7.64 -8.41
CA MET A 50 8.39 -7.50 -9.34
C MET A 50 7.94 -7.65 -10.79
N GLU A 51 7.12 -8.65 -11.12
CA GLU A 51 6.56 -8.83 -12.47
C GLU A 51 5.67 -7.64 -12.88
N THR A 52 4.88 -7.11 -11.95
CA THR A 52 4.09 -5.89 -12.21
C THR A 52 4.98 -4.69 -12.54
N ALA A 53 6.06 -4.51 -11.77
CA ALA A 53 7.02 -3.43 -11.98
C ALA A 53 7.78 -3.59 -13.30
N GLU A 54 8.18 -4.81 -13.66
CA GLU A 54 9.01 -5.10 -14.83
C GLU A 54 8.42 -4.54 -16.12
N ALA A 55 7.11 -4.69 -16.32
CA ALA A 55 6.42 -4.15 -17.51
C ALA A 55 6.62 -2.62 -17.65
N THR A 56 6.48 -1.89 -16.53
CA THR A 56 6.70 -0.44 -16.48
C THR A 56 8.16 -0.07 -16.64
N LEU A 57 9.04 -0.72 -15.89
CA LEU A 57 10.48 -0.42 -15.85
C LEU A 57 11.15 -0.67 -17.21
N ARG A 58 10.80 -1.77 -17.87
CA ARG A 58 11.29 -2.08 -19.23
C ARG A 58 10.84 -1.03 -20.23
N LYS A 59 9.58 -0.60 -20.19
CA LYS A 59 9.04 0.43 -21.09
C LYS A 59 9.65 1.82 -20.83
N ALA A 60 9.94 2.14 -19.57
CA ALA A 60 10.56 3.41 -19.16
C ALA A 60 12.10 3.43 -19.32
N GLY A 61 12.74 2.28 -19.57
CA GLY A 61 14.21 2.16 -19.59
C GLY A 61 14.84 2.43 -18.21
N ARG A 62 14.14 2.09 -17.10
CA ARG A 62 14.53 2.40 -15.73
C ARG A 62 14.70 1.11 -14.91
N LYS A 63 15.23 1.27 -13.70
CA LYS A 63 15.32 0.21 -12.69
C LYS A 63 14.62 0.66 -11.42
N ALA A 64 14.21 -0.28 -10.59
CA ALA A 64 13.68 -0.03 -9.25
C ALA A 64 14.68 -0.51 -8.19
N GLU A 65 14.66 0.16 -7.04
CA GLU A 65 15.29 -0.34 -5.83
C GLU A 65 14.36 -1.38 -5.17
N VAL A 66 14.91 -2.56 -4.87
CA VAL A 66 14.17 -3.60 -4.14
C VAL A 66 14.22 -3.29 -2.65
N CYS A 67 13.06 -3.04 -2.05
CA CYS A 67 12.93 -2.71 -0.65
C CYS A 67 12.33 -3.90 0.12
N PRO A 68 13.11 -4.61 0.98
CA PRO A 68 12.60 -5.77 1.73
C PRO A 68 11.36 -5.46 2.58
N TRP A 69 11.25 -4.27 3.13
CA TRP A 69 10.13 -3.80 3.95
C TRP A 69 8.85 -3.50 3.15
N LEU A 70 8.90 -3.46 1.80
CA LEU A 70 7.72 -3.32 0.94
C LEU A 70 6.95 -4.63 0.71
N ARG A 71 7.32 -5.74 1.36
CA ARG A 71 6.56 -6.99 1.33
C ARG A 71 5.13 -6.77 1.80
N GLU A 72 4.24 -7.71 1.43
CA GLU A 72 2.87 -7.68 1.99
C GLU A 72 2.93 -7.80 3.52
N PHE A 73 2.02 -7.09 4.17
CA PHE A 73 1.89 -7.08 5.63
C PHE A 73 1.03 -8.28 6.09
N ASP A 74 1.46 -9.46 5.75
CA ASP A 74 0.72 -10.73 5.82
C ASP A 74 0.98 -11.52 7.11
N ILE A 75 0.90 -10.85 8.26
CA ILE A 75 1.11 -11.48 9.57
C ILE A 75 -0.12 -12.31 9.94
N PRO A 76 -0.01 -13.66 10.08
CA PRO A 76 -1.14 -14.48 10.46
C PRO A 76 -1.58 -14.21 11.90
N ILE A 77 -2.89 -14.14 12.12
CA ILE A 77 -3.47 -14.00 13.45
C ILE A 77 -4.31 -15.24 13.82
N VAL A 78 -4.50 -15.45 15.11
CA VAL A 78 -5.40 -16.46 15.65
C VAL A 78 -6.36 -15.77 16.62
N GLU A 79 -7.63 -15.71 16.25
CA GLU A 79 -8.66 -15.09 17.07
C GLU A 79 -8.94 -15.91 18.36
N ASP A 80 -9.62 -15.31 19.35
CA ASP A 80 -9.89 -15.93 20.66
C ASP A 80 -10.68 -17.23 20.57
N ASP A 81 -11.49 -17.41 19.51
CA ASP A 81 -12.23 -18.66 19.23
C ASP A 81 -11.36 -19.72 18.52
N GLY A 82 -10.07 -19.46 18.33
CA GLY A 82 -9.13 -20.35 17.67
C GLY A 82 -9.17 -20.29 16.15
N VAL A 83 -9.96 -19.42 15.55
CA VAL A 83 -10.00 -19.24 14.10
C VAL A 83 -8.71 -18.58 13.63
N LYS A 84 -8.02 -19.26 12.70
CA LYS A 84 -6.82 -18.73 12.05
C LYS A 84 -7.20 -17.83 10.88
N ARG A 85 -6.57 -16.67 10.82
CA ARG A 85 -6.67 -15.73 9.69
C ARG A 85 -5.29 -15.53 9.07
N PRO A 86 -5.17 -15.58 7.76
CA PRO A 86 -3.87 -15.46 7.08
C PRO A 86 -3.26 -14.06 7.17
N VAL A 87 -4.09 -13.06 7.46
CA VAL A 87 -3.69 -11.64 7.46
C VAL A 87 -4.40 -10.87 8.59
N PRO A 88 -3.81 -9.78 9.10
CA PRO A 88 -4.34 -9.04 10.25
C PRO A 88 -5.59 -8.20 9.93
N TRP A 89 -6.09 -8.21 8.71
CA TRP A 89 -7.31 -7.50 8.29
C TRP A 89 -8.45 -8.43 7.87
N ASN A 90 -8.36 -9.73 8.11
CA ASN A 90 -9.43 -10.67 7.78
C ASN A 90 -10.37 -10.93 8.99
N TRP A 91 -10.83 -9.86 9.61
CA TRP A 91 -11.78 -9.93 10.72
C TRP A 91 -13.22 -9.87 10.21
N ILE A 92 -14.13 -10.60 10.87
CA ILE A 92 -15.55 -10.42 10.61
C ILE A 92 -16.02 -9.07 11.18
N PRO A 93 -17.01 -8.40 10.55
CA PRO A 93 -17.42 -7.04 10.92
C PRO A 93 -17.75 -6.88 12.40
N ARG A 94 -18.52 -7.79 13.00
CA ARG A 94 -18.90 -7.70 14.40
C ARG A 94 -17.71 -7.64 15.37
N LYS A 95 -16.63 -8.37 15.06
CA LYS A 95 -15.43 -8.42 15.92
C LYS A 95 -14.61 -7.16 15.84
N TRP A 96 -14.23 -6.72 14.62
CA TRP A 96 -13.37 -5.54 14.52
C TRP A 96 -14.11 -4.24 14.88
N LEU A 97 -15.44 -4.14 14.64
CA LEU A 97 -16.25 -2.98 15.00
C LEU A 97 -16.52 -2.87 16.52
N SER A 98 -16.35 -3.96 17.29
CA SER A 98 -16.62 -3.96 18.74
C SER A 98 -15.44 -3.46 19.57
N ASP A 99 -14.23 -3.42 19.03
CA ASP A 99 -13.05 -2.95 19.76
C ASP A 99 -12.75 -1.48 19.41
N PRO A 100 -13.00 -0.52 20.33
CA PRO A 100 -12.77 0.89 20.06
C PRO A 100 -11.29 1.24 19.81
N ARG A 101 -10.34 0.41 20.26
CA ARG A 101 -8.91 0.60 20.00
C ARG A 101 -8.61 0.56 18.51
N PHE A 102 -9.31 -0.25 17.73
CA PHE A 102 -9.12 -0.36 16.29
C PHE A 102 -9.38 0.94 15.50
N PHE A 103 -10.06 1.90 16.09
CA PHE A 103 -10.29 3.23 15.49
C PHE A 103 -9.25 4.28 15.93
N SER A 104 -8.39 3.95 16.90
CA SER A 104 -7.33 4.85 17.37
C SER A 104 -6.10 4.75 16.48
N ALA A 105 -5.51 5.88 16.09
CA ALA A 105 -4.23 5.91 15.40
C ALA A 105 -3.07 5.40 16.29
N GLU A 106 -3.21 5.52 17.61
CA GLU A 106 -2.16 5.22 18.58
C GLU A 106 -2.32 3.83 19.21
N HIS A 107 -3.58 3.38 19.45
CA HIS A 107 -3.88 2.18 20.24
C HIS A 107 -4.38 0.98 19.43
N TRP A 108 -4.43 1.07 18.10
CA TRP A 108 -5.03 0.05 17.24
C TRP A 108 -4.38 -1.32 17.36
N SER A 109 -3.08 -1.37 17.67
CA SER A 109 -2.32 -2.62 17.79
C SER A 109 -2.31 -3.21 19.21
N GLU A 110 -2.92 -2.53 20.20
CA GLU A 110 -3.00 -2.97 21.61
C GLU A 110 -4.11 -4.01 21.86
N ASN A 111 -4.71 -4.56 20.81
CA ASN A 111 -5.59 -5.71 20.90
C ASN A 111 -4.77 -6.98 21.15
N GLU A 112 -5.17 -7.80 22.09
CA GLU A 112 -4.43 -8.98 22.56
C GLU A 112 -4.10 -10.00 21.46
N VAL A 113 -4.94 -10.08 20.41
CA VAL A 113 -4.71 -10.94 19.24
C VAL A 113 -3.56 -10.39 18.39
N LEU A 114 -3.52 -9.07 18.20
CA LEU A 114 -2.48 -8.39 17.40
C LEU A 114 -1.15 -8.32 18.17
N GLU A 115 -1.19 -8.01 19.47
CA GLU A 115 0.00 -7.97 20.33
C GLU A 115 0.72 -9.32 20.35
N LYS A 116 -0.05 -10.42 20.49
CA LYS A 116 0.49 -11.80 20.57
C LYS A 116 1.36 -12.18 19.38
N VAL A 117 1.10 -11.64 18.21
CA VAL A 117 1.85 -11.93 16.97
C VAL A 117 2.77 -10.79 16.55
N GLY A 118 2.86 -9.73 17.35
CA GLY A 118 3.81 -8.63 17.11
C GLY A 118 3.45 -7.71 15.95
N VAL A 119 2.15 -7.49 15.69
CA VAL A 119 1.69 -6.62 14.59
C VAL A 119 2.17 -5.17 14.78
N GLY A 120 2.11 -4.63 16.00
CA GLY A 120 2.59 -3.29 16.32
C GLY A 120 4.09 -3.08 15.99
N PRO A 121 5.00 -3.90 16.53
CA PRO A 121 6.43 -3.85 16.19
C PRO A 121 6.70 -3.98 14.67
N ALA A 122 6.00 -4.85 13.97
CA ALA A 122 6.14 -5.00 12.52
C ALA A 122 5.68 -3.74 11.76
N TYR A 123 4.61 -3.09 12.23
CA TYR A 123 4.16 -1.81 11.69
C TYR A 123 5.24 -0.74 11.85
N GLU A 124 5.81 -0.61 13.05
CA GLU A 124 6.88 0.36 13.36
C GLU A 124 8.13 0.15 12.49
N GLU A 125 8.51 -1.09 12.22
CA GLU A 125 9.61 -1.41 11.31
C GLU A 125 9.35 -0.87 9.90
N VAL A 126 8.15 -1.10 9.36
CA VAL A 126 7.76 -0.64 8.02
C VAL A 126 7.74 0.88 7.95
N VAL A 127 7.06 1.56 8.89
CA VAL A 127 6.90 3.01 8.82
C VAL A 127 8.20 3.75 9.10
N SER A 128 9.07 3.20 9.95
CA SER A 128 10.41 3.75 10.18
C SER A 128 11.30 3.66 8.94
N ALA A 129 11.23 2.54 8.20
CA ALA A 129 11.96 2.39 6.93
C ALA A 129 11.43 3.35 5.86
N PHE A 130 10.11 3.54 5.81
CA PHE A 130 9.47 4.47 4.91
C PHE A 130 9.83 5.94 5.24
N ASP A 131 9.79 6.34 6.51
CA ASP A 131 10.19 7.69 6.94
C ASP A 131 11.66 7.97 6.64
N LYS A 132 12.54 6.97 6.82
CA LYS A 132 13.94 7.09 6.44
C LYS A 132 14.11 7.33 4.94
N LEU A 133 13.32 6.64 4.11
CA LEU A 133 13.31 6.86 2.66
C LEU A 133 12.82 8.27 2.33
N LEU A 134 11.70 8.72 2.90
CA LEU A 134 11.16 10.06 2.67
C LEU A 134 12.11 11.17 3.15
N SER A 135 12.85 10.94 4.23
CA SER A 135 13.90 11.86 4.70
C SER A 135 15.01 12.02 3.64
N GLY A 136 15.38 10.94 2.94
CA GLY A 136 16.31 11.01 1.79
C GLY A 136 15.77 11.84 0.61
N HIS A 137 14.45 12.08 0.57
CA HIS A 137 13.77 12.92 -0.42
C HIS A 137 13.35 14.30 0.12
N GLY A 138 13.91 14.71 1.26
CA GLY A 138 13.70 16.05 1.82
C GLY A 138 12.48 16.20 2.75
N TYR A 139 11.86 15.10 3.19
CA TYR A 139 10.68 15.11 4.07
C TYR A 139 10.92 14.28 5.33
N ARG A 140 11.26 14.91 6.44
CA ARG A 140 11.56 14.25 7.72
C ARG A 140 10.36 14.28 8.66
N ARG A 141 9.94 13.10 9.15
CA ARG A 141 8.83 12.98 10.10
C ARG A 141 9.10 13.73 11.40
N GLU A 142 8.10 14.51 11.86
CA GLU A 142 8.05 15.15 13.18
C GLU A 142 6.65 14.99 13.78
N GLY A 143 6.49 14.02 14.68
CA GLY A 143 5.18 13.71 15.25
C GLY A 143 4.17 13.33 14.15
N THR A 144 3.15 14.16 13.91
CA THR A 144 2.06 13.90 12.97
C THR A 144 2.20 14.60 11.62
N TYR A 145 3.29 15.33 11.39
CA TYR A 145 3.57 16.01 10.12
C TYR A 145 5.00 15.73 9.64
N TYR A 146 5.35 16.26 8.50
CA TYR A 146 6.70 16.17 7.95
C TYR A 146 7.34 17.56 7.86
N ARG A 147 8.56 17.70 8.41
CA ARG A 147 9.40 18.87 8.15
C ARG A 147 9.93 18.79 6.73
N VAL A 148 9.75 19.88 5.99
CA VAL A 148 10.29 20.03 4.66
C VAL A 148 11.69 20.59 4.74
N GLU A 149 12.69 19.72 4.53
CA GLU A 149 14.10 20.11 4.49
C GLU A 149 14.50 20.52 3.07
N GLU A 150 13.91 19.86 2.05
CA GLU A 150 14.09 20.19 0.63
C GLU A 150 12.76 20.01 -0.12
N ALA A 151 12.08 21.14 -0.40
CA ALA A 151 10.83 21.13 -1.14
C ALA A 151 11.06 20.73 -2.61
N ASN A 152 10.25 19.78 -3.11
CA ASN A 152 10.37 19.29 -4.48
C ASN A 152 9.02 18.84 -5.05
N THR A 153 9.01 18.62 -6.37
CA THR A 153 7.86 18.10 -7.12
C THR A 153 8.10 16.68 -7.65
N ASP A 154 9.06 15.97 -7.09
CA ASP A 154 9.44 14.64 -7.49
C ASP A 154 8.27 13.66 -7.41
N THR A 155 8.26 12.68 -8.30
CA THR A 155 7.33 11.56 -8.27
C THR A 155 8.09 10.30 -7.86
N LEU A 156 7.63 9.67 -6.78
CA LEU A 156 8.11 8.36 -6.31
C LEU A 156 7.06 7.29 -6.61
N VAL A 157 7.48 6.15 -7.14
CA VAL A 157 6.60 5.05 -7.49
C VAL A 157 6.96 3.82 -6.67
N PHE A 158 5.98 3.22 -6.00
CA PHE A 158 6.14 2.03 -5.18
C PHE A 158 5.26 0.91 -5.74
N PHE A 159 5.87 -0.19 -6.18
CA PHE A 159 5.15 -1.41 -6.54
C PHE A 159 5.06 -2.31 -5.31
N THR A 160 3.85 -2.49 -4.80
CA THR A 160 3.61 -3.07 -3.49
C THR A 160 2.29 -3.86 -3.44
N HIS A 161 1.64 -3.94 -2.27
CA HIS A 161 0.52 -4.80 -1.97
C HIS A 161 -0.60 -4.00 -1.28
N PHE A 162 -1.77 -4.63 -1.10
CA PHE A 162 -2.93 -4.00 -0.48
C PHE A 162 -2.69 -3.65 1.00
N GLY A 163 -2.35 -4.66 1.81
CA GLY A 163 -2.21 -4.47 3.25
C GLY A 163 -1.09 -3.50 3.60
N LEU A 164 0.04 -3.60 2.91
CA LEU A 164 1.15 -2.68 3.10
C LEU A 164 0.81 -1.26 2.63
N SER A 165 0.09 -1.08 1.51
CA SER A 165 -0.36 0.25 1.09
C SER A 165 -1.23 0.92 2.15
N CYS A 166 -2.10 0.15 2.83
CA CYS A 166 -2.89 0.67 3.95
C CYS A 166 -2.03 1.04 5.16
N VAL A 167 -0.97 0.29 5.46
CA VAL A 167 0.03 0.65 6.50
C VAL A 167 0.67 2.00 6.17
N LEU A 168 1.19 2.18 4.95
CA LEU A 168 1.82 3.43 4.54
C LEU A 168 0.83 4.61 4.57
N MET A 169 -0.39 4.40 4.07
CA MET A 169 -1.43 5.43 4.09
C MET A 169 -1.86 5.78 5.52
N SER A 170 -2.02 4.80 6.40
CA SER A 170 -2.39 5.05 7.80
C SER A 170 -1.37 5.93 8.51
N HIS A 171 -0.09 5.69 8.27
CA HIS A 171 1.00 6.48 8.80
C HIS A 171 1.02 7.91 8.24
N LEU A 172 0.87 8.07 6.93
CA LEU A 172 0.83 9.37 6.28
C LEU A 172 -0.38 10.22 6.70
N PHE A 173 -1.54 9.57 6.96
CA PHE A 173 -2.80 10.24 7.29
C PHE A 173 -3.09 10.30 8.79
N ASN A 174 -2.21 9.77 9.63
CA ASN A 174 -2.37 9.71 11.09
C ASN A 174 -3.69 9.03 11.50
N CYS A 175 -3.99 7.89 10.93
CA CYS A 175 -5.20 7.11 11.24
C CYS A 175 -4.88 5.63 11.44
N SER A 176 -5.81 4.88 12.01
CA SER A 176 -5.65 3.45 12.21
C SER A 176 -5.60 2.68 10.88
N PRO A 177 -4.63 1.77 10.67
CA PRO A 177 -4.63 0.88 9.52
C PRO A 177 -5.83 -0.08 9.52
N MET A 178 -6.39 -0.42 10.68
CA MET A 178 -7.59 -1.26 10.80
C MET A 178 -8.78 -0.66 10.08
N VAL A 179 -8.94 0.67 10.13
CA VAL A 179 -10.01 1.38 9.40
C VAL A 179 -9.77 1.26 7.90
N LEU A 180 -8.55 1.50 7.42
CA LEU A 180 -8.24 1.43 5.99
C LEU A 180 -8.36 0.01 5.44
N TRP A 181 -7.86 -0.98 6.16
CA TRP A 181 -7.93 -2.39 5.77
C TRP A 181 -9.37 -2.90 5.59
N HIS A 182 -10.31 -2.42 6.43
CA HIS A 182 -11.69 -2.88 6.42
C HIS A 182 -12.66 -1.96 5.65
N SER A 183 -12.18 -0.79 5.19
CA SER A 183 -13.02 0.19 4.48
C SER A 183 -12.63 0.38 3.02
N LEU A 184 -11.48 -0.11 2.59
CA LEU A 184 -10.99 0.06 1.23
C LEU A 184 -10.95 -1.27 0.47
N ILE A 185 -11.32 -1.20 -0.80
CA ILE A 185 -11.05 -2.23 -1.80
C ILE A 185 -10.15 -1.58 -2.86
N MET A 186 -8.97 -2.14 -3.03
CA MET A 186 -8.02 -1.69 -4.05
C MET A 186 -7.77 -2.86 -5.00
N ALA A 187 -8.33 -2.81 -6.20
CA ALA A 187 -8.19 -3.87 -7.19
C ALA A 187 -6.71 -4.11 -7.57
N PRO A 188 -6.33 -5.32 -8.03
CA PRO A 188 -5.03 -5.57 -8.65
C PRO A 188 -4.67 -4.52 -9.70
N SER A 189 -3.39 -4.18 -9.80
CA SER A 189 -2.80 -3.12 -10.62
C SER A 189 -3.26 -1.68 -10.31
N SER A 190 -4.14 -1.48 -9.34
CA SER A 190 -4.65 -0.14 -9.00
C SER A 190 -3.55 0.80 -8.50
N VAL A 191 -3.78 2.11 -8.69
CA VAL A 191 -2.86 3.19 -8.36
C VAL A 191 -3.50 4.11 -7.32
N THR A 192 -2.85 4.27 -6.19
CA THR A 192 -3.18 5.30 -5.20
C THR A 192 -2.22 6.47 -5.36
N THR A 193 -2.76 7.67 -5.53
CA THR A 193 -1.98 8.90 -5.75
C THR A 193 -2.05 9.79 -4.52
N ILE A 194 -0.89 10.11 -3.96
CA ILE A 194 -0.76 10.94 -2.76
C ILE A 194 0.16 12.13 -3.08
N PHE A 195 -0.20 13.31 -2.59
CA PHE A 195 0.61 14.52 -2.73
C PHE A 195 0.99 15.08 -1.37
N THR A 196 2.17 15.69 -1.30
CA THR A 196 2.50 16.61 -0.20
C THR A 196 1.75 17.92 -0.37
N GLU A 197 1.21 18.45 0.73
CA GLU A 197 0.66 19.79 0.82
C GLU A 197 1.47 20.58 1.86
N GLU A 198 2.09 21.69 1.43
CA GLU A 198 2.84 22.61 2.27
C GLU A 198 2.11 23.97 2.28
N ARG A 199 1.15 24.14 3.19
CA ARG A 199 0.40 25.42 3.36
C ARG A 199 1.05 26.33 4.40
N GLU A 200 1.92 25.78 5.20
CA GLU A 200 2.78 26.47 6.16
C GLU A 200 4.24 26.13 5.82
N LYS A 201 5.08 27.15 5.70
CA LYS A 201 6.48 26.96 5.26
C LYS A 201 7.23 25.97 6.15
N GLY A 202 7.78 24.94 5.55
CA GLY A 202 8.56 23.92 6.23
C GLY A 202 7.72 22.82 6.88
N ILE A 203 6.38 22.85 6.74
CA ILE A 203 5.47 21.84 7.30
C ILE A 203 4.64 21.23 6.18
N ALA A 204 4.81 19.95 5.93
CA ALA A 204 4.04 19.21 4.96
C ALA A 204 3.15 18.14 5.61
N VAL A 205 1.97 17.96 5.02
CA VAL A 205 1.09 16.81 5.26
C VAL A 205 0.86 16.10 3.93
N PHE A 206 0.40 14.85 3.99
CA PHE A 206 0.11 14.06 2.81
C PHE A 206 -1.40 13.94 2.58
N ARG A 207 -1.83 14.06 1.32
CA ARG A 207 -3.24 13.97 0.93
C ARG A 207 -3.42 13.06 -0.27
N ALA A 208 -4.35 12.11 -0.18
CA ALA A 208 -4.71 11.28 -1.31
C ALA A 208 -5.60 12.05 -2.29
N ALA A 209 -5.20 12.08 -3.55
CA ALA A 209 -6.01 12.58 -4.65
C ALA A 209 -6.89 11.49 -5.26
N SER A 210 -6.42 10.23 -5.21
CA SER A 210 -7.20 9.06 -5.58
C SER A 210 -6.69 7.84 -4.82
N ILE A 211 -7.58 6.90 -4.50
CA ILE A 211 -7.24 5.62 -3.88
C ILE A 211 -7.80 4.50 -4.77
N GLY A 212 -6.93 3.55 -5.15
CA GLY A 212 -7.35 2.38 -5.91
C GLY A 212 -7.81 2.67 -7.33
N ASP A 213 -7.27 3.69 -8.00
CA ASP A 213 -7.64 4.07 -9.37
C ASP A 213 -7.20 3.02 -10.39
N ILE A 214 -8.15 2.54 -11.20
CA ILE A 214 -8.01 1.53 -12.25
C ILE A 214 -8.35 2.07 -13.65
N SER A 215 -8.24 3.38 -13.86
CA SER A 215 -8.59 4.02 -15.12
C SER A 215 -7.84 3.43 -16.33
N HIS A 216 -6.62 2.93 -16.12
CA HIS A 216 -5.84 2.24 -17.17
C HIS A 216 -6.50 0.92 -17.62
N LEU A 217 -7.24 0.23 -16.76
CA LEU A 217 -7.99 -0.98 -17.15
C LEU A 217 -9.20 -0.60 -18.02
N TYR A 218 -10.04 0.31 -17.52
CA TYR A 218 -11.22 0.77 -18.28
C TYR A 218 -10.86 1.39 -19.62
N ALA A 219 -9.76 2.15 -19.70
CA ALA A 219 -9.28 2.74 -20.96
C ALA A 219 -8.88 1.67 -22.00
N ASN A 220 -8.62 0.44 -21.58
CA ASN A 220 -8.25 -0.68 -22.45
C ASN A 220 -9.33 -1.79 -22.51
N GLY A 221 -10.50 -1.56 -21.92
CA GLY A 221 -11.61 -2.53 -21.95
C GLY A 221 -11.35 -3.79 -21.12
N GLU A 222 -10.43 -3.73 -20.15
CA GLU A 222 -10.14 -4.84 -19.23
C GLU A 222 -10.99 -4.69 -17.97
N GLU A 223 -11.74 -5.75 -17.63
CA GLU A 223 -12.49 -5.81 -16.39
C GLU A 223 -11.54 -5.96 -15.19
N PRO A 224 -11.75 -5.21 -14.08
CA PRO A 224 -10.90 -5.34 -12.90
C PRO A 224 -11.00 -6.75 -12.31
N SER A 225 -9.88 -7.25 -11.80
CA SER A 225 -9.86 -8.50 -11.05
C SER A 225 -10.51 -8.34 -9.68
N SER A 226 -11.27 -9.35 -9.25
CA SER A 226 -11.80 -9.44 -7.88
C SER A 226 -10.82 -10.11 -6.90
N ALA A 227 -9.62 -10.49 -7.34
CA ALA A 227 -8.65 -11.17 -6.48
C ALA A 227 -8.30 -10.34 -5.24
N GLY A 228 -8.52 -10.94 -4.06
CA GLY A 228 -8.30 -10.31 -2.75
C GLY A 228 -9.35 -9.25 -2.38
N SER A 229 -10.51 -9.23 -3.02
CA SER A 229 -11.66 -8.46 -2.55
C SER A 229 -12.65 -9.41 -1.84
N PHE A 230 -13.04 -9.03 -0.63
CA PHE A 230 -14.06 -9.75 0.13
C PHE A 230 -15.44 -9.19 -0.28
N GLN A 231 -16.01 -9.73 -1.36
CA GLN A 231 -17.33 -9.35 -1.87
C GLN A 231 -18.35 -10.44 -1.53
N GLU A 232 -18.37 -10.83 -0.28
CA GLU A 232 -19.23 -11.90 0.20
C GLU A 232 -20.59 -11.34 0.62
N VAL A 233 -21.65 -12.02 0.21
CA VAL A 233 -23.01 -11.75 0.61
C VAL A 233 -23.55 -13.01 1.26
N TYR A 234 -24.14 -12.87 2.46
CA TYR A 234 -24.91 -13.95 3.08
C TYR A 234 -26.35 -13.88 2.59
N ASP A 235 -26.85 -14.99 2.04
CA ASP A 235 -28.24 -15.16 1.63
C ASP A 235 -29.13 -15.43 2.84
#